data_e804aa52a0f4e2909e6879746b4d8a1e
#
_entry.id   e804aa52a0f4e2909e6879746b4d8a1e
#
_cell.length_a   1.000
_cell.length_b   1.000
_cell.length_c   1.000
_cell.angle_alpha   90.00
_cell.angle_beta   90.00
_cell.angle_gamma   90.00
#
_symmetry.space_group_name_H-M   'P 1'
#
loop_
_entity.id
_entity.type
_entity.pdbx_description
1 polymer ?
#
loop_
_entity_poly.entity_id
_entity_poly.type
_entity_poly.pdbx_seq_one_letter_code
_entity_poly.pdbx_strand_id
1 'polypeptide(L)'
;GEISTQYSNLHSDPGEKFYIPENVYIIGTMNDIDRSVDSFDFAMRRRFRFVELKADEHLEAINESIEDEDRRSEAIRRMSELNKTIAEVEDLNENYQIGASYFLKLKTLDFDQLWTDYLQPLLQEYIQGMYDEEGIMNRFARACGYQKPARGDANEAVQDQG
;
A
#
# COMPACT_ATOMS: atom_id res chain seq x y z
N GLY A 1 8.26 -6.47 35.37
CA GLY A 1 9.41 -7.31 35.67
C GLY A 1 10.69 -6.68 35.15
N GLU A 2 11.74 -6.73 35.93
CA GLU A 2 13.07 -6.25 35.54
C GLU A 2 13.82 -7.37 34.82
N ILE A 3 14.44 -7.09 33.69
CA ILE A 3 15.24 -8.05 32.93
C ILE A 3 16.63 -7.48 32.61
N SER A 4 17.62 -8.36 32.52
CA SER A 4 18.93 -7.98 31.98
C SER A 4 18.86 -8.07 30.45
N THR A 5 19.36 -7.05 29.76
CA THR A 5 19.46 -7.08 28.30
C THR A 5 20.65 -7.92 27.85
N GLN A 6 20.62 -8.39 26.61
CA GLN A 6 21.69 -9.22 26.01
C GLN A 6 23.07 -8.53 26.06
N TYR A 7 23.10 -7.19 26.05
CA TYR A 7 24.32 -6.39 26.07
C TYR A 7 24.52 -5.62 27.38
N SER A 8 23.95 -6.12 28.50
CA SER A 8 24.05 -5.47 29.80
C SER A 8 25.52 -5.31 30.29
N ASN A 9 26.42 -6.17 29.81
CA ASN A 9 27.87 -6.09 30.09
C ASN A 9 28.58 -4.94 29.37
N LEU A 10 27.93 -4.26 28.40
CA LEU A 10 28.47 -3.10 27.70
C LEU A 10 28.03 -1.78 28.32
N HIS A 11 27.13 -1.80 29.30
CA HIS A 11 26.69 -0.62 30.03
C HIS A 11 27.73 -0.25 31.10
N SER A 12 27.86 1.06 31.40
CA SER A 12 28.77 1.57 32.42
C SER A 12 28.42 1.06 33.83
N ASP A 13 27.19 0.67 34.06
CA ASP A 13 26.72 0.00 35.28
C ASP A 13 26.18 -1.38 34.95
N PRO A 14 26.93 -2.46 35.21
CA PRO A 14 26.49 -3.84 34.97
C PRO A 14 25.26 -4.27 35.79
N GLY A 15 24.88 -3.50 36.80
CA GLY A 15 23.70 -3.74 37.63
C GLY A 15 22.43 -3.09 37.10
N GLU A 16 22.52 -2.25 36.06
CA GLU A 16 21.36 -1.59 35.48
C GLU A 16 20.44 -2.59 34.78
N LYS A 17 19.20 -2.63 35.26
CA LYS A 17 18.16 -3.50 34.70
C LYS A 17 17.21 -2.72 33.83
N PHE A 18 16.88 -3.30 32.69
CA PHE A 18 15.87 -2.74 31.80
C PHE A 18 14.47 -3.05 32.36
N TYR A 19 13.62 -2.04 32.37
CA TYR A 19 12.20 -2.19 32.67
C TYR A 19 11.36 -1.28 31.79
N ILE A 20 10.15 -1.71 31.53
CA ILE A 20 9.14 -0.90 30.83
C ILE A 20 8.21 -0.33 31.91
N PRO A 21 8.12 1.02 32.07
CA PRO A 21 7.18 1.65 32.98
C PRO A 21 5.73 1.27 32.63
N GLU A 22 4.86 1.23 33.65
CA GLU A 22 3.45 0.84 33.47
C GLU A 22 2.64 1.78 32.58
N ASN A 23 3.09 3.02 32.39
CA ASN A 23 2.46 4.03 31.55
C ASN A 23 2.96 4.03 30.10
N VAL A 24 3.75 3.03 29.68
CA VAL A 24 4.24 2.87 28.32
C VAL A 24 3.35 1.92 27.55
N TYR A 25 2.83 2.39 26.43
CA TYR A 25 2.07 1.59 25.47
C TYR A 25 2.89 1.40 24.20
N ILE A 26 2.91 0.17 23.68
CA ILE A 26 3.66 -0.16 22.47
C ILE A 26 2.64 -0.38 21.35
N ILE A 27 2.74 0.42 20.29
CA ILE A 27 1.95 0.29 19.06
C ILE A 27 2.93 -0.07 17.95
N GLY A 28 2.68 -1.18 17.28
CA GLY A 28 3.45 -1.63 16.12
C GLY A 28 2.55 -1.75 14.90
N THR A 29 3.11 -1.52 13.73
CA THR A 29 2.46 -1.79 12.45
C THR A 29 3.19 -2.90 11.73
N MET A 30 2.46 -3.73 11.01
CA MET A 30 3.01 -4.78 10.16
C MET A 30 2.21 -4.89 8.86
N ASN A 31 2.87 -5.33 7.80
CA ASN A 31 2.23 -5.66 6.55
C ASN A 31 2.28 -7.17 6.34
N ASP A 32 1.12 -7.82 6.25
CA ASP A 32 1.01 -9.28 6.11
C ASP A 32 1.41 -9.78 4.70
N ILE A 33 1.49 -8.88 3.71
CA ILE A 33 1.93 -9.20 2.35
C ILE A 33 3.44 -9.37 2.27
N ASP A 34 4.18 -8.77 3.20
CA ASP A 34 5.64 -8.82 3.20
C ASP A 34 6.13 -10.22 3.59
N ARG A 35 6.33 -11.05 2.56
CA ARG A 35 6.82 -12.43 2.69
C ARG A 35 8.24 -12.53 3.28
N SER A 36 8.93 -11.41 3.45
CA SER A 36 10.25 -11.37 4.09
C SER A 36 10.18 -11.49 5.62
N VAL A 37 8.99 -11.28 6.19
CA VAL A 37 8.75 -11.49 7.62
C VAL A 37 8.27 -12.92 7.81
N ASP A 38 9.22 -13.82 8.05
CA ASP A 38 8.95 -15.18 8.51
C ASP A 38 8.00 -15.13 9.71
N SER A 39 6.98 -15.95 9.66
CA SER A 39 5.83 -16.06 10.57
C SER A 39 6.07 -15.42 11.94
N PHE A 40 5.32 -14.38 12.24
CA PHE A 40 5.28 -13.77 13.57
C PHE A 40 5.14 -14.90 14.63
N ASP A 41 6.18 -15.08 15.43
CA ASP A 41 6.24 -16.14 16.43
C ASP A 41 4.97 -16.13 17.28
N PHE A 42 4.39 -17.29 17.51
CA PHE A 42 3.22 -17.47 18.39
C PHE A 42 3.40 -16.81 19.77
N ALA A 43 4.64 -16.72 20.26
CA ALA A 43 4.95 -16.03 21.51
C ALA A 43 4.68 -14.53 21.46
N MET A 44 4.90 -13.90 20.29
CA MET A 44 4.58 -12.49 20.08
C MET A 44 3.07 -12.28 19.92
N ARG A 45 2.40 -13.16 19.18
CA ARG A 45 0.93 -13.09 19.01
C ARG A 45 0.17 -13.10 20.34
N ARG A 46 0.66 -13.80 21.34
CA ARG A 46 0.04 -13.86 22.68
C ARG A 46 0.25 -12.61 23.54
N ARG A 47 1.21 -11.74 23.17
CA ARG A 47 1.57 -10.54 23.94
C ARG A 47 0.97 -9.26 23.41
N PHE A 48 0.46 -9.26 22.18
CA PHE A 48 -0.15 -8.11 21.53
C PHE A 48 -1.60 -8.36 21.17
N ARG A 49 -2.40 -7.30 21.20
CA ARG A 49 -3.71 -7.28 20.59
C ARG A 49 -3.53 -6.91 19.13
N PHE A 50 -3.88 -7.81 18.23
CA PHE A 50 -3.87 -7.55 16.80
C PHE A 50 -5.19 -6.88 16.39
N VAL A 51 -5.08 -5.85 15.60
CA VAL A 51 -6.21 -5.16 14.96
C VAL A 51 -5.91 -5.15 13.46
N GLU A 52 -6.74 -5.83 12.70
CA GLU A 52 -6.67 -5.81 11.24
C GLU A 52 -7.24 -4.48 10.74
N LEU A 53 -6.55 -3.85 9.77
CA LEU A 53 -7.00 -2.65 9.09
C LEU A 53 -7.27 -3.00 7.63
N LYS A 54 -8.54 -3.17 7.27
CA LYS A 54 -8.92 -3.48 5.90
C LYS A 54 -8.91 -2.23 5.02
N ALA A 55 -8.68 -2.44 3.73
CA ALA A 55 -8.56 -1.35 2.76
C ALA A 55 -9.83 -0.50 2.64
N ASP A 56 -11.01 -1.09 2.83
CA ASP A 56 -12.32 -0.46 2.70
C ASP A 56 -12.88 0.14 4.00
N GLU A 57 -12.23 -0.09 5.15
CA GLU A 57 -12.73 0.35 6.46
C GLU A 57 -12.42 1.81 6.82
N HIS A 58 -11.53 2.49 6.09
CA HIS A 58 -11.03 3.84 6.44
C HIS A 58 -11.24 4.88 5.34
N LEU A 59 -12.43 4.84 4.70
CA LEU A 59 -12.83 5.80 3.67
C LEU A 59 -13.01 7.22 4.22
N GLU A 60 -13.21 7.37 5.54
CA GLU A 60 -13.30 8.66 6.22
C GLU A 60 -12.06 9.52 5.96
N ALA A 61 -10.88 8.90 5.90
CA ALA A 61 -9.64 9.61 5.60
C ALA A 61 -9.69 10.31 4.23
N ILE A 62 -10.31 9.69 3.21
CA ILE A 62 -10.53 10.30 1.89
C ILE A 62 -11.56 11.44 2.02
N ASN A 63 -12.66 11.20 2.75
CA ASN A 63 -13.73 12.16 2.94
C ASN A 63 -13.26 13.45 3.62
N GLU A 64 -12.40 13.34 4.62
CA GLU A 64 -11.86 14.47 5.37
C GLU A 64 -10.72 15.19 4.62
N SER A 65 -10.09 14.49 3.68
CA SER A 65 -8.85 14.97 3.05
C SER A 65 -9.04 15.62 1.70
N ILE A 66 -10.07 15.26 0.96
CA ILE A 66 -10.36 15.78 -0.38
C ILE A 66 -11.59 16.67 -0.29
N GLU A 67 -11.39 17.98 -0.47
CA GLU A 67 -12.45 19.00 -0.33
C GLU A 67 -13.48 18.91 -1.46
N ASP A 68 -13.04 18.68 -2.69
CA ASP A 68 -13.88 18.56 -3.87
C ASP A 68 -14.71 17.26 -3.81
N GLU A 69 -16.04 17.40 -3.81
CA GLU A 69 -16.98 16.29 -3.64
C GLU A 69 -17.00 15.33 -4.84
N ASP A 70 -16.90 15.85 -6.05
CA ASP A 70 -16.89 15.04 -7.27
C ASP A 70 -15.59 14.21 -7.32
N ARG A 71 -14.47 14.85 -7.01
CA ARG A 71 -13.16 14.21 -6.96
C ARG A 71 -13.09 13.14 -5.87
N ARG A 72 -13.66 13.42 -4.71
CA ARG A 72 -13.74 12.49 -3.57
C ARG A 72 -14.57 11.26 -3.93
N SER A 73 -15.75 11.47 -4.50
CA SER A 73 -16.65 10.40 -4.92
C SER A 73 -16.00 9.52 -5.99
N GLU A 74 -15.31 10.14 -6.94
CA GLU A 74 -14.57 9.43 -7.99
C GLU A 74 -13.39 8.65 -7.42
N ALA A 75 -12.66 9.20 -6.44
CA ALA A 75 -11.57 8.50 -5.76
C ALA A 75 -12.05 7.21 -5.06
N ILE A 76 -13.14 7.30 -4.31
CA ILE A 76 -13.74 6.15 -3.62
C ILE A 76 -14.23 5.11 -4.64
N ARG A 77 -14.89 5.56 -5.72
CA ARG A 77 -15.36 4.67 -6.77
C ARG A 77 -14.20 3.91 -7.43
N ARG A 78 -13.14 4.61 -7.86
CA ARG A 78 -11.96 3.98 -8.49
C ARG A 78 -11.24 3.04 -7.56
N MET A 79 -11.10 3.39 -6.30
CA MET A 79 -10.50 2.51 -5.28
C MET A 79 -11.32 1.23 -5.11
N SER A 80 -12.63 1.33 -5.00
CA SER A 80 -13.53 0.18 -4.85
C SER A 80 -13.49 -0.74 -6.07
N GLU A 81 -13.57 -0.20 -7.29
CA GLU A 81 -13.49 -0.99 -8.52
C GLU A 81 -12.13 -1.66 -8.71
N LEU A 82 -11.04 -0.96 -8.35
CA LEU A 82 -9.70 -1.54 -8.39
C LEU A 82 -9.58 -2.70 -7.41
N ASN A 83 -10.00 -2.50 -6.16
CA ASN A 83 -9.93 -3.53 -5.11
C ASN A 83 -10.79 -4.76 -5.44
N LYS A 84 -11.96 -4.55 -6.03
CA LYS A 84 -12.78 -5.64 -6.54
C LYS A 84 -12.07 -6.41 -7.65
N THR A 85 -11.42 -5.70 -8.58
CA THR A 85 -10.68 -6.33 -9.68
C THR A 85 -9.46 -7.09 -9.17
N ILE A 86 -8.77 -6.58 -8.14
CA ILE A 86 -7.65 -7.28 -7.49
C ILE A 86 -8.14 -8.60 -6.88
N ALA A 87 -9.24 -8.59 -6.15
CA ALA A 87 -9.80 -9.78 -5.52
C ALA A 87 -10.29 -10.86 -6.52
N GLU A 88 -10.52 -10.48 -7.79
CA GLU A 88 -10.88 -11.40 -8.88
C GLU A 88 -9.67 -12.09 -9.54
N VAL A 89 -8.44 -11.70 -9.22
CA VAL A 89 -7.22 -12.32 -9.72
C VAL A 89 -6.90 -13.54 -8.84
N GLU A 90 -6.75 -14.73 -9.46
CA GLU A 90 -6.68 -16.02 -8.77
C GLU A 90 -5.60 -16.10 -7.68
N ASP A 91 -4.44 -15.49 -7.92
CA ASP A 91 -3.30 -15.51 -6.99
C ASP A 91 -3.26 -14.30 -6.02
N LEU A 92 -4.20 -13.38 -6.14
CA LEU A 92 -4.34 -12.24 -5.25
C LEU A 92 -5.55 -12.44 -4.32
N ASN A 93 -5.46 -11.90 -3.13
CA ASN A 93 -6.53 -11.95 -2.13
C ASN A 93 -6.80 -10.55 -1.55
N GLU A 94 -7.66 -10.47 -0.55
CA GLU A 94 -8.02 -9.20 0.10
C GLU A 94 -6.82 -8.44 0.69
N ASN A 95 -5.73 -9.12 1.03
CA ASN A 95 -4.53 -8.47 1.58
C ASN A 95 -3.80 -7.59 0.54
N TYR A 96 -3.99 -7.86 -0.76
CA TYR A 96 -3.40 -7.08 -1.85
C TYR A 96 -4.23 -5.84 -2.22
N GLN A 97 -5.37 -5.61 -1.56
CA GLN A 97 -6.20 -4.45 -1.81
C GLN A 97 -5.49 -3.14 -1.46
N ILE A 98 -5.78 -2.12 -2.23
CA ILE A 98 -5.18 -0.78 -2.09
C ILE A 98 -5.97 0.01 -1.06
N GLY A 99 -5.29 0.46 -0.01
CA GLY A 99 -5.90 1.27 1.04
C GLY A 99 -6.08 2.75 0.67
N ALA A 100 -6.92 3.43 1.44
CA ALA A 100 -7.23 4.85 1.28
C ALA A 100 -5.98 5.76 1.24
N SER A 101 -4.89 5.37 1.90
CA SER A 101 -3.63 6.15 1.97
C SER A 101 -3.03 6.47 0.60
N TYR A 102 -3.19 5.60 -0.40
CA TYR A 102 -2.76 5.88 -1.78
C TYR A 102 -3.60 6.99 -2.39
N PHE A 103 -4.91 6.96 -2.19
CA PHE A 103 -5.85 7.94 -2.74
C PHE A 103 -5.78 9.31 -2.06
N LEU A 104 -5.21 9.41 -0.84
CA LEU A 104 -4.92 10.70 -0.20
C LEU A 104 -3.94 11.56 -1.00
N LYS A 105 -3.13 10.96 -1.88
CA LYS A 105 -2.23 11.69 -2.79
C LYS A 105 -2.98 12.56 -3.80
N LEU A 106 -4.26 12.28 -4.03
CA LEU A 106 -5.13 13.13 -4.85
C LEU A 106 -5.38 14.52 -4.29
N LYS A 107 -4.88 14.85 -3.11
CA LYS A 107 -4.80 16.24 -2.63
C LYS A 107 -3.93 17.12 -3.54
N THR A 108 -2.90 16.54 -4.14
CA THR A 108 -1.90 17.27 -4.93
C THR A 108 -1.69 16.68 -6.32
N LEU A 109 -2.01 15.41 -6.54
CA LEU A 109 -1.84 14.70 -7.81
C LEU A 109 -3.19 14.58 -8.52
N ASP A 110 -3.17 14.49 -9.84
CA ASP A 110 -4.32 14.02 -10.60
C ASP A 110 -4.43 12.49 -10.61
N PHE A 111 -5.49 11.94 -11.21
CA PHE A 111 -5.71 10.50 -11.27
C PHE A 111 -4.69 9.77 -12.16
N ASP A 112 -4.23 10.41 -13.21
CA ASP A 112 -3.25 9.80 -14.13
C ASP A 112 -1.87 9.72 -13.46
N GLN A 113 -1.48 10.78 -12.74
CA GLN A 113 -0.27 10.76 -11.91
C GLN A 113 -0.34 9.74 -10.77
N LEU A 114 -1.50 9.63 -10.09
CA LEU A 114 -1.69 8.60 -9.08
C LEU A 114 -1.50 7.21 -9.67
N TRP A 115 -2.03 6.96 -10.86
CA TRP A 115 -1.88 5.68 -11.55
C TRP A 115 -0.43 5.43 -11.94
N THR A 116 0.19 6.32 -12.72
CA THR A 116 1.51 6.10 -13.32
C THR A 116 2.63 6.04 -12.31
N ASP A 117 2.56 6.87 -11.28
CA ASP A 117 3.67 7.05 -10.35
C ASP A 117 3.58 6.14 -9.12
N TYR A 118 2.36 5.65 -8.78
CA TYR A 118 2.15 4.91 -7.54
C TYR A 118 1.44 3.57 -7.71
N LEU A 119 0.27 3.54 -8.39
CA LEU A 119 -0.53 2.32 -8.45
C LEU A 119 0.03 1.31 -9.43
N GLN A 120 0.39 1.76 -10.64
CA GLN A 120 0.92 0.87 -11.67
C GLN A 120 2.21 0.17 -11.25
N PRO A 121 3.25 0.84 -10.70
CA PRO A 121 4.46 0.18 -10.23
C PRO A 121 4.19 -0.85 -9.14
N LEU A 122 3.34 -0.51 -8.17
CA LEU A 122 2.97 -1.43 -7.08
C LEU A 122 2.24 -2.66 -7.61
N LEU A 123 1.24 -2.46 -8.46
CA LEU A 123 0.45 -3.55 -9.03
C LEU A 123 1.29 -4.44 -9.95
N GLN A 124 2.31 -3.87 -10.62
CA GLN A 124 3.26 -4.64 -11.40
C GLN A 124 4.07 -5.62 -10.52
N GLU A 125 4.47 -5.19 -9.32
CA GLU A 125 5.14 -6.08 -8.36
C GLU A 125 4.21 -7.20 -7.90
N TYR A 126 2.92 -6.92 -7.71
CA TYR A 126 1.95 -7.93 -7.28
C TYR A 126 1.74 -9.04 -8.29
N ILE A 127 1.74 -8.71 -9.59
CA ILE A 127 1.46 -9.67 -10.67
C ILE A 127 2.71 -10.21 -11.34
N GLN A 128 3.90 -9.82 -10.88
CA GLN A 128 5.16 -10.26 -11.46
C GLN A 128 5.29 -11.79 -11.43
N GLY A 129 5.50 -12.39 -12.59
CA GLY A 129 5.62 -13.84 -12.77
C GLY A 129 4.28 -14.57 -12.94
N MET A 130 3.15 -13.86 -12.92
CA MET A 130 1.83 -14.45 -13.21
C MET A 130 1.63 -14.68 -14.70
N TYR A 131 0.74 -15.62 -15.03
CA TYR A 131 0.30 -15.77 -16.40
C TYR A 131 -0.56 -14.56 -16.82
N ASP A 132 -0.28 -13.99 -18.01
CA ASP A 132 -0.99 -12.83 -18.57
C ASP A 132 -0.89 -11.53 -17.75
N GLU A 133 0.31 -11.17 -17.29
CA GLU A 133 0.57 -9.90 -16.57
C GLU A 133 0.00 -8.68 -17.30
N GLU A 134 0.14 -8.62 -18.62
CA GLU A 134 -0.36 -7.49 -19.42
C GLU A 134 -1.89 -7.40 -19.41
N GLY A 135 -2.59 -8.54 -19.53
CA GLY A 135 -4.04 -8.60 -19.46
C GLY A 135 -4.56 -8.20 -18.09
N ILE A 136 -3.92 -8.67 -17.03
CA ILE A 136 -4.26 -8.31 -15.64
C ILE A 136 -4.04 -6.82 -15.42
N MET A 137 -2.88 -6.27 -15.83
CA MET A 137 -2.58 -4.84 -15.69
C MET A 137 -3.59 -3.96 -16.45
N ASN A 138 -4.01 -4.38 -17.64
CA ASN A 138 -5.03 -3.68 -18.42
C ASN A 138 -6.41 -3.70 -17.72
N ARG A 139 -6.76 -4.77 -17.00
CA ARG A 139 -7.97 -4.83 -16.16
C ARG A 139 -7.89 -3.82 -15.01
N PHE A 140 -6.75 -3.75 -14.31
CA PHE A 140 -6.51 -2.79 -13.23
C PHE A 140 -6.58 -1.34 -13.72
N ALA A 141 -5.94 -1.04 -14.87
CA ALA A 141 -5.98 0.29 -15.47
C ALA A 141 -7.42 0.74 -15.77
N ARG A 142 -8.23 -0.14 -16.37
CA ARG A 142 -9.65 0.15 -16.65
C ARG A 142 -10.46 0.36 -15.37
N ALA A 143 -10.27 -0.48 -14.36
CA ALA A 143 -10.95 -0.36 -13.08
C ALA A 143 -10.62 0.96 -12.39
N CYS A 144 -9.36 1.41 -12.49
CA CYS A 144 -8.91 2.70 -12.01
C CYS A 144 -9.30 3.88 -12.92
N GLY A 145 -9.97 3.63 -14.05
CA GLY A 145 -10.39 4.65 -15.02
C GLY A 145 -9.21 5.29 -15.78
N TYR A 146 -8.07 4.62 -15.81
CA TYR A 146 -6.91 5.08 -16.60
C TYR A 146 -7.02 4.61 -18.04
N GLN A 147 -6.84 5.53 -18.97
CA GLN A 147 -6.74 5.25 -20.39
C GLN A 147 -5.31 5.55 -20.84
N LYS A 148 -4.59 4.50 -21.26
CA LYS A 148 -3.26 4.68 -21.82
C LYS A 148 -3.35 5.66 -23.00
N PRO A 149 -2.58 6.77 -23.02
CA PRO A 149 -2.56 7.67 -24.17
C PRO A 149 -2.25 6.85 -25.41
N ALA A 150 -3.03 7.05 -26.49
CA ALA A 150 -2.70 6.46 -27.78
C ALA A 150 -1.26 6.88 -28.10
N ARG A 151 -0.41 5.92 -28.51
CA ARG A 151 0.93 6.24 -29.03
C ARG A 151 0.73 7.20 -30.20
N GLY A 152 0.83 8.49 -29.92
CA GLY A 152 0.90 9.50 -30.95
C GLY A 152 2.17 9.22 -31.76
N ASP A 153 2.02 9.23 -33.06
CA ASP A 153 3.08 9.14 -34.07
C ASP A 153 4.13 10.24 -33.82
N ALA A 154 5.11 9.95 -32.96
CA ALA A 154 6.29 10.78 -32.78
C ALA A 154 7.31 10.47 -33.89
N ASN A 155 6.88 10.47 -35.17
CA ASN A 155 7.77 10.22 -36.27
C ASN A 155 7.45 11.01 -37.55
N GLU A 156 6.91 12.23 -37.41
CA GLU A 156 6.77 13.14 -38.57
C GLU A 156 7.26 14.56 -38.27
N ALA A 157 8.51 14.71 -37.85
CA ALA A 157 9.12 16.05 -37.83
C ALA A 157 10.66 16.01 -37.92
N VAL A 158 11.22 15.19 -38.80
CA VAL A 158 12.60 15.39 -39.27
C VAL A 158 12.71 14.92 -40.72
N GLN A 159 12.10 15.68 -41.65
CA GLN A 159 12.49 15.74 -43.05
C GLN A 159 11.79 16.96 -43.66
N ASP A 160 12.42 18.09 -43.58
CA ASP A 160 12.54 19.07 -44.66
C ASP A 160 13.32 20.31 -44.21
N GLN A 161 14.62 20.26 -44.32
CA GLN A 161 15.47 21.43 -44.64
C GLN A 161 16.81 20.87 -45.15
N GLY A 162 16.83 20.59 -46.45
CA GLY A 162 18.03 20.45 -47.22
C GLY A 162 18.51 21.77 -47.76
#